data_3aacba9a9b94f32b157a047ad8bce25a
#
_entry.id   3aacba9a9b94f32b157a047ad8bce25a
#
_cell.length_a   1.000
_cell.length_b   1.000
_cell.length_c   1.000
_cell.angle_alpha   90.00
_cell.angle_beta   90.00
_cell.angle_gamma   90.00
#
_symmetry.space_group_name_H-M   'P 1'
#
loop_
_entity.id
_entity.type
_entity.pdbx_description
1 polymer ?
#
loop_
_entity_poly.entity_id
_entity_poly.type
_entity_poly.pdbx_seq_one_letter_code
_entity_poly.pdbx_strand_id
1 'polypeptide(L)'
;MKKTILLLLIFSLTLFGANQIKEGSSLNVLNGFKYETPTGRQMKIPKKSQLIIVAFEKDTGKLVNEYLNNKNQFYLVKRYGIYIADINKMPSIITNMFALPKLRKYKHLIYLHFDEEFQTIVPHHEEEITIIRVDNQKITDISFVKTTQELQAAIEK
;
A
#
# COMPACT_ATOMS: atom_id res chain seq x y z
N MET A 1 -41.39 1.04 -46.33
CA MET A 1 -40.25 0.24 -45.89
C MET A 1 -39.60 0.92 -44.68
N LYS A 2 -39.89 0.42 -43.49
CA LYS A 2 -39.31 0.96 -42.23
C LYS A 2 -37.98 0.28 -41.95
N LYS A 3 -36.86 1.04 -42.02
CA LYS A 3 -35.57 0.56 -41.62
C LYS A 3 -35.42 0.66 -40.09
N THR A 4 -35.51 -0.46 -39.42
CA THR A 4 -35.23 -0.58 -38.01
C THR A 4 -33.70 -0.55 -37.83
N ILE A 5 -33.17 0.54 -37.29
CA ILE A 5 -31.76 0.63 -36.89
C ILE A 5 -31.66 -0.01 -35.51
N LEU A 6 -31.04 -1.22 -35.45
CA LEU A 6 -30.70 -1.92 -34.23
C LEU A 6 -29.42 -1.29 -33.66
N LEU A 7 -29.58 -0.45 -32.63
CA LEU A 7 -28.50 0.16 -31.89
C LEU A 7 -27.89 -0.90 -30.97
N LEU A 8 -26.80 -1.53 -31.39
CA LEU A 8 -26.00 -2.43 -30.55
C LEU A 8 -25.25 -1.59 -29.53
N LEU A 9 -25.79 -1.49 -28.31
CA LEU A 9 -25.07 -0.98 -27.15
C LEU A 9 -24.01 -2.00 -26.77
N ILE A 10 -22.75 -1.76 -27.21
CA ILE A 10 -21.59 -2.52 -26.71
C ILE A 10 -21.32 -2.03 -25.29
N PHE A 11 -21.83 -2.77 -24.32
CA PHE A 11 -21.48 -2.61 -22.93
C PHE A 11 -20.07 -3.19 -22.76
N SER A 12 -19.06 -2.34 -22.92
CA SER A 12 -17.68 -2.71 -22.57
C SER A 12 -17.60 -2.87 -21.05
N LEU A 13 -17.85 -4.10 -20.59
CA LEU A 13 -17.58 -4.52 -19.23
C LEU A 13 -16.06 -4.48 -19.05
N THR A 14 -15.54 -3.38 -18.51
CA THR A 14 -14.17 -3.33 -18.04
C THR A 14 -14.04 -4.30 -16.86
N LEU A 15 -13.53 -5.50 -17.13
CA LEU A 15 -13.10 -6.49 -16.14
C LEU A 15 -11.83 -5.99 -15.41
N PHE A 16 -11.92 -4.80 -14.81
CA PHE A 16 -10.91 -4.31 -13.89
C PHE A 16 -11.41 -4.57 -12.47
N GLY A 17 -10.74 -5.44 -11.72
CA GLY A 17 -10.85 -5.49 -10.28
C GLY A 17 -11.49 -6.72 -9.64
N ALA A 18 -11.63 -7.85 -10.33
CA ALA A 18 -12.22 -9.06 -9.71
C ALA A 18 -11.41 -9.63 -8.53
N ASN A 19 -10.13 -9.26 -8.38
CA ASN A 19 -9.24 -9.81 -7.35
C ASN A 19 -8.70 -8.77 -6.36
N GLN A 20 -9.06 -7.48 -6.48
CA GLN A 20 -8.57 -6.46 -5.54
C GLN A 20 -9.22 -6.63 -4.15
N ILE A 21 -8.41 -6.37 -3.11
CA ILE A 21 -8.94 -6.26 -1.75
C ILE A 21 -9.90 -5.07 -1.67
N LYS A 22 -10.93 -5.24 -0.85
CA LYS A 22 -11.98 -4.25 -0.60
C LYS A 22 -12.47 -4.37 0.83
N GLU A 23 -13.37 -3.50 1.23
CA GLU A 23 -14.07 -3.63 2.50
C GLU A 23 -14.68 -5.05 2.65
N GLY A 24 -14.48 -5.66 3.81
CA GLY A 24 -14.85 -7.04 4.10
C GLY A 24 -13.80 -8.10 3.73
N SER A 25 -12.77 -7.76 2.93
CA SER A 25 -11.68 -8.68 2.61
C SER A 25 -10.88 -9.06 3.86
N SER A 26 -10.37 -10.30 3.88
CA SER A 26 -9.51 -10.76 4.97
C SER A 26 -8.11 -10.15 4.88
N LEU A 27 -7.55 -9.73 6.02
CA LEU A 27 -6.15 -9.33 6.14
C LEU A 27 -5.18 -10.43 5.67
N ASN A 28 -5.58 -11.69 5.74
CA ASN A 28 -4.75 -12.82 5.30
C ASN A 28 -4.38 -12.76 3.81
N VAL A 29 -5.16 -12.08 2.97
CA VAL A 29 -4.79 -11.87 1.56
C VAL A 29 -3.44 -11.16 1.47
N LEU A 30 -3.21 -10.14 2.29
CA LEU A 30 -1.94 -9.42 2.33
C LEU A 30 -0.80 -10.27 2.92
N ASN A 31 -1.09 -11.25 3.78
CA ASN A 31 -0.09 -12.18 4.30
C ASN A 31 0.35 -13.26 3.29
N GLY A 32 -0.31 -13.35 2.15
CA GLY A 32 0.13 -14.18 1.02
C GLY A 32 1.41 -13.65 0.35
N PHE A 33 1.72 -12.37 0.54
CA PHE A 33 2.90 -11.72 -0.03
C PHE A 33 4.12 -11.84 0.90
N LYS A 34 5.31 -11.70 0.30
CA LYS A 34 6.58 -11.66 1.02
C LYS A 34 6.97 -10.22 1.33
N TYR A 35 7.37 -10.00 2.56
CA TYR A 35 7.88 -8.70 3.00
C TYR A 35 9.22 -8.88 3.68
N GLU A 36 10.10 -7.89 3.52
CA GLU A 36 11.36 -7.85 4.27
C GLU A 36 11.67 -6.43 4.75
N THR A 37 12.52 -6.33 5.76
CA THR A 37 13.08 -5.03 6.16
C THR A 37 14.15 -4.59 5.16
N PRO A 38 14.57 -3.30 5.17
CA PRO A 38 15.73 -2.85 4.38
C PRO A 38 17.04 -3.61 4.65
N THR A 39 17.12 -4.37 5.75
CA THR A 39 18.25 -5.24 6.10
C THR A 39 18.05 -6.69 5.69
N GLY A 40 16.96 -7.03 4.99
CA GLY A 40 16.67 -8.37 4.48
C GLY A 40 15.99 -9.32 5.47
N ARG A 41 15.55 -8.83 6.65
CA ARG A 41 14.82 -9.67 7.60
C ARG A 41 13.39 -9.89 7.11
N GLN A 42 12.98 -11.14 6.98
CA GLN A 42 11.62 -11.51 6.59
C GLN A 42 10.58 -11.04 7.61
N MET A 43 9.48 -10.52 7.11
CA MET A 43 8.40 -9.94 7.91
C MET A 43 7.04 -10.56 7.54
N LYS A 44 6.13 -10.54 8.50
CA LYS A 44 4.70 -10.86 8.30
C LYS A 44 3.87 -9.74 8.91
N ILE A 45 2.71 -9.47 8.32
CA ILE A 45 1.76 -8.51 8.87
C ILE A 45 1.17 -9.08 10.17
N PRO A 46 1.32 -8.38 11.30
CA PRO A 46 0.75 -8.84 12.57
C PRO A 46 -0.77 -8.96 12.49
N LYS A 47 -1.34 -10.05 13.02
CA LYS A 47 -2.80 -10.27 13.05
C LYS A 47 -3.59 -9.14 13.73
N LYS A 48 -2.95 -8.42 14.65
CA LYS A 48 -3.53 -7.29 15.39
C LYS A 48 -3.39 -5.95 14.67
N SER A 49 -2.85 -5.92 13.44
CA SER A 49 -2.72 -4.67 12.69
C SER A 49 -4.09 -4.06 12.42
N GLN A 50 -4.19 -2.76 12.66
CA GLN A 50 -5.41 -1.95 12.49
C GLN A 50 -5.25 -0.88 11.42
N LEU A 51 -4.02 -0.56 11.07
CA LEU A 51 -3.67 0.43 10.06
C LEU A 51 -2.53 -0.08 9.18
N ILE A 52 -2.72 -0.04 7.87
CA ILE A 52 -1.67 -0.35 6.90
C ILE A 52 -1.55 0.83 5.95
N ILE A 53 -0.35 1.38 5.86
CA ILE A 53 0.02 2.46 4.95
C ILE A 53 0.80 1.82 3.82
N VAL A 54 0.43 2.08 2.57
CA VAL A 54 1.14 1.54 1.40
C VAL A 54 1.55 2.67 0.47
N ALA A 55 2.83 2.73 0.14
CA ALA A 55 3.38 3.61 -0.88
C ALA A 55 3.89 2.78 -2.06
N PHE A 56 3.44 3.12 -3.27
CA PHE A 56 3.79 2.42 -4.52
C PHE A 56 4.82 3.17 -5.37
N GLU A 57 5.13 4.40 -5.02
CA GLU A 57 6.00 5.26 -5.80
C GLU A 57 7.09 5.91 -4.94
N LYS A 58 8.14 6.36 -5.59
CA LYS A 58 9.28 7.01 -4.93
C LYS A 58 8.86 8.23 -4.11
N ASP A 59 7.98 9.08 -4.66
CA ASP A 59 7.61 10.34 -4.02
C ASP A 59 6.62 10.12 -2.87
N THR A 60 5.65 9.21 -3.03
CA THR A 60 4.76 8.81 -1.93
C THR A 60 5.54 8.11 -0.82
N GLY A 61 6.49 7.24 -1.16
CA GLY A 61 7.41 6.62 -0.20
C GLY A 61 8.28 7.64 0.53
N LYS A 62 8.78 8.66 -0.17
CA LYS A 62 9.52 9.77 0.44
C LYS A 62 8.67 10.52 1.46
N LEU A 63 7.44 10.88 1.09
CA LEU A 63 6.51 11.59 1.96
C LEU A 63 6.26 10.81 3.26
N VAL A 64 5.93 9.51 3.16
CA VAL A 64 5.71 8.66 4.34
C VAL A 64 6.96 8.57 5.21
N ASN A 65 8.11 8.32 4.60
CA ASN A 65 9.37 8.19 5.33
C ASN A 65 9.78 9.49 6.06
N GLU A 66 9.64 10.64 5.43
CA GLU A 66 9.93 11.95 6.03
C GLU A 66 8.96 12.23 7.19
N TYR A 67 7.68 11.97 7.01
CA TYR A 67 6.69 12.11 8.08
C TYR A 67 7.02 11.23 9.29
N LEU A 68 7.25 9.94 9.08
CA LEU A 68 7.54 9.00 10.15
C LEU A 68 8.89 9.22 10.82
N ASN A 69 9.90 9.70 10.08
CA ASN A 69 11.22 10.00 10.61
C ASN A 69 11.20 11.15 11.62
N ASN A 70 10.21 12.04 11.54
CA ASN A 70 9.97 13.12 12.50
C ASN A 70 9.15 12.69 13.72
N LYS A 71 8.77 11.41 13.79
CA LYS A 71 8.04 10.83 14.92
C LYS A 71 8.93 9.87 15.72
N ASN A 72 8.43 9.44 16.88
CA ASN A 72 9.07 8.37 17.63
C ASN A 72 9.10 7.07 16.79
N GLN A 73 10.17 6.29 16.87
CA GLN A 73 10.31 5.03 16.11
C GLN A 73 9.16 4.03 16.30
N PHE A 74 8.46 4.08 17.43
CA PHE A 74 7.31 3.22 17.76
C PHE A 74 5.96 3.88 17.44
N TYR A 75 5.94 5.01 16.75
CA TYR A 75 4.73 5.79 16.49
C TYR A 75 3.62 4.98 15.82
N LEU A 76 3.94 4.24 14.76
CA LEU A 76 2.98 3.35 14.11
C LEU A 76 2.69 2.10 14.94
N VAL A 77 3.70 1.48 15.52
CA VAL A 77 3.54 0.25 16.32
C VAL A 77 2.58 0.45 17.48
N LYS A 78 2.64 1.60 18.18
CA LYS A 78 1.70 1.96 19.25
C LYS A 78 0.26 2.12 18.77
N ARG A 79 0.04 2.30 17.48
CA ARG A 79 -1.26 2.42 16.81
C ARG A 79 -1.66 1.15 16.07
N TYR A 80 -0.95 0.05 16.32
CA TYR A 80 -1.11 -1.20 15.57
C TYR A 80 -0.98 -0.99 14.05
N GLY A 81 -0.16 -0.01 13.67
CA GLY A 81 0.07 0.38 12.28
C GLY A 81 1.35 -0.21 11.73
N ILE A 82 1.35 -0.45 10.42
CA ILE A 82 2.53 -0.83 9.64
C ILE A 82 2.65 0.04 8.39
N TYR A 83 3.87 0.12 7.87
CA TYR A 83 4.16 0.79 6.62
C TYR A 83 4.80 -0.17 5.62
N ILE A 84 4.18 -0.30 4.45
CA ILE A 84 4.66 -1.11 3.32
C ILE A 84 5.11 -0.16 2.21
N ALA A 85 6.35 -0.32 1.76
CA ALA A 85 6.87 0.34 0.57
C ALA A 85 7.00 -0.71 -0.54
N ASP A 86 6.19 -0.57 -1.58
CA ASP A 86 6.31 -1.39 -2.78
C ASP A 86 7.38 -0.80 -3.69
N ILE A 87 8.46 -1.53 -3.89
CA ILE A 87 9.61 -1.10 -4.69
C ILE A 87 9.84 -1.98 -5.93
N ASN A 88 8.82 -2.72 -6.36
CA ASN A 88 8.92 -3.65 -7.49
C ASN A 88 9.35 -2.94 -8.79
N LYS A 89 8.86 -1.72 -9.03
CA LYS A 89 9.20 -0.92 -10.22
C LYS A 89 10.63 -0.36 -10.21
N MET A 90 11.33 -0.46 -9.09
CA MET A 90 12.68 0.09 -8.97
C MET A 90 13.71 -0.92 -9.51
N PRO A 91 14.55 -0.56 -10.50
CA PRO A 91 15.60 -1.45 -10.98
C PRO A 91 16.49 -1.93 -9.83
N SER A 92 16.88 -3.20 -9.83
CA SER A 92 17.64 -3.83 -8.74
C SER A 92 18.96 -3.11 -8.40
N ILE A 93 19.64 -2.56 -9.41
CA ILE A 93 20.85 -1.75 -9.23
C ILE A 93 20.53 -0.49 -8.40
N ILE A 94 19.47 0.22 -8.76
CA ILE A 94 19.03 1.44 -8.03
C ILE A 94 18.61 1.07 -6.62
N THR A 95 17.86 -0.03 -6.47
CA THR A 95 17.44 -0.52 -5.17
C THR A 95 18.63 -0.80 -4.25
N ASN A 96 19.58 -1.61 -4.72
CA ASN A 96 20.70 -2.05 -3.89
C ASN A 96 21.71 -0.94 -3.58
N MET A 97 22.04 -0.10 -4.57
CA MET A 97 23.09 0.93 -4.41
C MET A 97 22.60 2.20 -3.73
N PHE A 98 21.33 2.56 -3.89
CA PHE A 98 20.81 3.86 -3.42
C PHE A 98 19.64 3.74 -2.46
N ALA A 99 18.60 2.96 -2.79
CA ALA A 99 17.38 2.92 -1.99
C ALA A 99 17.61 2.21 -0.64
N LEU A 100 18.11 1.01 -0.63
CA LEU A 100 18.32 0.26 0.61
C LEU A 100 19.25 0.94 1.60
N PRO A 101 20.43 1.51 1.19
CA PRO A 101 21.27 2.26 2.11
C PRO A 101 20.57 3.46 2.75
N LYS A 102 19.69 4.14 1.99
CA LYS A 102 18.88 5.25 2.52
C LYS A 102 17.80 4.75 3.47
N LEU A 103 17.06 3.71 3.10
CA LEU A 103 15.98 3.15 3.89
C LEU A 103 16.45 2.58 5.24
N ARG A 104 17.67 2.03 5.29
CA ARG A 104 18.31 1.56 6.53
C ARG A 104 18.58 2.64 7.58
N LYS A 105 18.61 3.92 7.16
CA LYS A 105 18.85 5.06 8.07
C LYS A 105 17.60 5.49 8.83
N TYR A 106 16.41 5.11 8.35
CA TYR A 106 15.17 5.43 9.06
C TYR A 106 15.01 4.58 10.31
N LYS A 107 14.47 5.18 11.36
CA LYS A 107 14.29 4.52 12.67
C LYS A 107 13.01 3.69 12.75
N HIS A 108 11.99 4.07 11.97
CA HIS A 108 10.72 3.35 11.91
C HIS A 108 10.83 2.08 11.08
N LEU A 109 9.96 1.12 11.35
CA LEU A 109 9.92 -0.15 10.64
C LEU A 109 9.30 0.02 9.25
N ILE A 110 9.97 -0.49 8.23
CA ILE A 110 9.53 -0.48 6.84
C ILE A 110 9.41 -1.94 6.37
N TYR A 111 8.28 -2.30 5.79
CA TYR A 111 8.03 -3.56 5.09
C TYR A 111 8.25 -3.32 3.60
N LEU A 112 9.31 -3.85 3.03
CA LEU A 112 9.57 -3.77 1.60
C LEU A 112 8.88 -4.92 0.88
N HIS A 113 8.27 -4.60 -0.26
CA HIS A 113 7.67 -5.56 -1.17
C HIS A 113 8.28 -5.41 -2.56
N PHE A 114 8.42 -6.52 -3.32
CA PHE A 114 9.18 -6.55 -4.58
C PHE A 114 8.42 -7.17 -5.75
N ASP A 115 7.27 -7.81 -5.53
CA ASP A 115 6.57 -8.55 -6.58
C ASP A 115 5.49 -7.68 -7.25
N GLU A 116 5.37 -7.77 -8.57
CA GLU A 116 4.41 -6.98 -9.37
C GLU A 116 2.94 -7.31 -9.04
N GLU A 117 2.64 -8.52 -8.58
CA GLU A 117 1.29 -8.97 -8.27
C GLU A 117 0.62 -8.12 -7.18
N PHE A 118 1.40 -7.56 -6.25
CA PHE A 118 0.89 -6.75 -5.15
C PHE A 118 0.07 -5.55 -5.63
N GLN A 119 0.48 -4.89 -6.71
CA GLN A 119 -0.23 -3.76 -7.31
C GLN A 119 -1.55 -4.14 -7.96
N THR A 120 -1.73 -5.40 -8.34
CA THR A 120 -3.00 -5.89 -8.90
C THR A 120 -4.02 -6.20 -7.81
N ILE A 121 -3.55 -6.50 -6.59
CA ILE A 121 -4.37 -6.88 -5.44
C ILE A 121 -4.69 -5.69 -4.54
N VAL A 122 -3.74 -4.79 -4.32
CA VAL A 122 -3.93 -3.62 -3.45
C VAL A 122 -4.34 -2.41 -4.30
N PRO A 123 -5.53 -1.84 -4.07
CA PRO A 123 -5.96 -0.63 -4.76
C PRO A 123 -4.96 0.51 -4.55
N HIS A 124 -4.63 1.21 -5.62
CA HIS A 124 -3.73 2.36 -5.59
C HIS A 124 -4.08 3.37 -6.68
N HIS A 125 -3.73 4.61 -6.45
CA HIS A 125 -3.81 5.70 -7.43
C HIS A 125 -2.42 6.32 -7.58
N GLU A 126 -2.14 6.87 -8.76
CA GLU A 126 -0.89 7.62 -9.01
C GLU A 126 -0.75 8.78 -8.02
N GLU A 127 0.45 8.98 -7.51
CA GLU A 127 0.80 10.02 -6.54
C GLU A 127 0.02 9.98 -5.22
N GLU A 128 -0.66 8.89 -4.90
CA GLU A 128 -1.41 8.73 -3.66
C GLU A 128 -0.87 7.59 -2.80
N ILE A 129 -0.97 7.78 -1.50
CA ILE A 129 -0.66 6.76 -0.49
C ILE A 129 -1.95 6.03 -0.18
N THR A 130 -1.93 4.69 -0.26
CA THR A 130 -3.08 3.88 0.13
C THR A 130 -3.09 3.67 1.64
N ILE A 131 -4.23 3.95 2.25
CA ILE A 131 -4.51 3.73 3.68
C ILE A 131 -5.54 2.62 3.80
N ILE A 132 -5.20 1.55 4.51
CA ILE A 132 -6.08 0.41 4.74
C ILE A 132 -6.37 0.33 6.24
N ARG A 133 -7.64 0.39 6.60
CA ARG A 133 -8.13 0.15 7.96
C ARG A 133 -8.51 -1.31 8.14
N VAL A 134 -8.18 -1.85 9.28
CA VAL A 134 -8.45 -3.24 9.61
C VAL A 134 -9.04 -3.33 11.01
N ASP A 135 -10.11 -4.09 11.15
CA ASP A 135 -10.65 -4.50 12.44
C ASP A 135 -10.91 -6.00 12.44
N ASN A 136 -10.52 -6.68 13.51
CA ASN A 136 -10.69 -8.12 13.67
C ASN A 136 -10.23 -8.93 12.43
N GLN A 137 -9.08 -8.56 11.85
CA GLN A 137 -8.49 -9.17 10.65
C GLN A 137 -9.35 -9.02 9.37
N LYS A 138 -10.29 -8.09 9.35
CA LYS A 138 -11.06 -7.71 8.15
C LYS A 138 -10.78 -6.26 7.79
N ILE A 139 -10.65 -6.00 6.51
CA ILE A 139 -10.51 -4.64 5.98
C ILE A 139 -11.85 -3.93 6.14
N THR A 140 -11.85 -2.77 6.79
CA THR A 140 -13.04 -1.97 7.06
C THR A 140 -13.12 -0.71 6.22
N ASP A 141 -11.98 -0.24 5.70
CA ASP A 141 -11.92 0.93 4.83
C ASP A 141 -10.63 0.94 4.01
N ILE A 142 -10.70 1.48 2.80
CA ILE A 142 -9.55 1.78 1.96
C ILE A 142 -9.71 3.20 1.44
N SER A 143 -8.75 4.05 1.73
CA SER A 143 -8.73 5.45 1.31
C SER A 143 -7.36 5.86 0.78
N PHE A 144 -7.30 7.02 0.13
CA PHE A 144 -6.12 7.51 -0.55
C PHE A 144 -5.80 8.92 -0.08
N VAL A 145 -4.53 9.23 0.13
CA VAL A 145 -4.07 10.53 0.62
C VAL A 145 -2.84 11.01 -0.15
N LYS A 146 -2.72 12.32 -0.37
CA LYS A 146 -1.63 12.94 -1.13
C LYS A 146 -0.67 13.78 -0.27
N THR A 147 -1.16 14.32 0.82
CA THR A 147 -0.43 15.32 1.61
C THR A 147 -0.03 14.78 2.97
N THR A 148 0.97 15.41 3.57
CA THR A 148 1.40 15.10 4.94
C THR A 148 0.28 15.31 5.94
N GLN A 149 -0.56 16.34 5.76
CA GLN A 149 -1.70 16.64 6.62
C GLN A 149 -2.77 15.56 6.54
N GLU A 150 -3.09 15.11 5.32
CA GLU A 150 -4.02 13.99 5.11
C GLU A 150 -3.49 12.69 5.67
N LEU A 151 -2.17 12.40 5.48
CA LEU A 151 -1.52 11.23 6.06
C LEU A 151 -1.59 11.27 7.59
N GLN A 152 -1.29 12.42 8.21
CA GLN A 152 -1.41 12.59 9.65
C GLN A 152 -2.85 12.34 10.12
N ALA A 153 -3.82 12.97 9.49
CA ALA A 153 -5.24 12.79 9.84
C ALA A 153 -5.66 11.32 9.69
N ALA A 154 -5.19 10.64 8.64
CA ALA A 154 -5.46 9.22 8.44
C ALA A 154 -4.80 8.33 9.52
N ILE A 155 -3.64 8.66 10.05
CA ILE A 155 -2.98 7.88 11.10
C ILE A 155 -3.58 8.13 12.49
N GLU A 156 -4.02 9.36 12.75
CA GLU A 156 -4.49 9.81 14.08
C GLU A 156 -6.00 9.61 14.30
N LYS A 157 -6.73 9.20 13.24
CA LYS A 157 -8.15 8.85 13.29
C LYS A 157 -8.35 7.53 14.04
#